data_8cb9ed9ddec3b77d90231bb3e304c446
#
_entry.id   8cb9ed9ddec3b77d90231bb3e304c446
#
_cell.length_a   1.000
_cell.length_b   1.000
_cell.length_c   1.000
_cell.angle_alpha   90.00
_cell.angle_beta   90.00
_cell.angle_gamma   90.00
#
_symmetry.space_group_name_H-M   'P 1'
#
loop_
_entity.id
_entity.type
_entity.pdbx_description
1 polymer ?
#
loop_
_entity_poly.entity_id
_entity_poly.type
_entity_poly.pdbx_seq_one_letter_code
_entity_poly.pdbx_strand_id
1 'polypeptide(L)'
;MSSTRIRRAGRKTGPKPRFTREDVINAAVELGIDRFTLGAVAAKLGIATSAMYRLFDSRDALVDACLAQAAAEIGTIMLDDELPWPELLRNWAETTWNICEKYPGLDITIFQYTQSFSHVQGFTQHAMGILMAQGFTRSEALFALDFIGDTVLATHIGMSAMRYSPEGMDIVRRTITELSAETLLDNKDRWNPQRGFLDAKVEFIIAGLRQQLGQRATDKT
;
A
#
# COMPACT_ATOMS: atom_id res chain seq x y z
N MET A 1 35.89 29.79 -57.04
CA MET A 1 34.94 29.98 -55.95
C MET A 1 34.83 28.68 -55.17
N SER A 2 35.54 28.60 -54.06
CA SER A 2 35.63 27.36 -53.25
C SER A 2 34.72 27.51 -52.05
N SER A 3 33.65 26.66 -51.97
CA SER A 3 32.68 26.66 -50.86
C SER A 3 33.17 25.77 -49.74
N THR A 4 33.58 26.37 -48.62
CA THR A 4 34.00 25.68 -47.43
C THR A 4 32.78 25.24 -46.65
N ARG A 5 32.48 23.93 -46.66
CA ARG A 5 31.42 23.30 -45.82
C ARG A 5 31.86 23.25 -44.38
N ILE A 6 31.24 24.05 -43.52
CA ILE A 6 31.41 23.98 -42.04
C ILE A 6 30.74 22.71 -41.53
N ARG A 7 31.53 21.74 -41.09
CA ARG A 7 31.05 20.56 -40.36
C ARG A 7 30.54 21.00 -38.97
N ARG A 8 29.22 20.95 -38.76
CA ARG A 8 28.64 21.04 -37.42
C ARG A 8 29.13 19.86 -36.58
N ALA A 9 29.89 20.15 -35.53
CA ALA A 9 30.30 19.18 -34.55
C ALA A 9 29.05 18.65 -33.85
N GLY A 10 28.78 17.34 -33.98
CA GLY A 10 27.71 16.66 -33.28
C GLY A 10 27.94 16.78 -31.77
N ARG A 11 26.88 17.14 -31.04
CA ARG A 11 26.84 17.22 -29.59
C ARG A 11 27.20 15.85 -29.04
N LYS A 12 28.37 15.70 -28.39
CA LYS A 12 28.78 14.49 -27.71
C LYS A 12 27.75 14.18 -26.63
N THR A 13 26.95 13.15 -26.85
CA THR A 13 26.12 12.54 -25.81
C THR A 13 27.09 12.04 -24.73
N GLY A 14 27.03 12.61 -23.53
CA GLY A 14 27.82 12.12 -22.39
C GLY A 14 27.50 10.65 -22.09
N PRO A 15 28.37 9.93 -21.36
CA PRO A 15 28.08 8.56 -20.97
C PRO A 15 26.71 8.51 -20.29
N LYS A 16 25.90 7.46 -20.64
CA LYS A 16 24.61 7.22 -19.99
C LYS A 16 24.80 7.24 -18.48
N PRO A 17 23.90 7.89 -17.72
CA PRO A 17 23.96 7.84 -16.26
C PRO A 17 24.03 6.37 -15.83
N ARG A 18 24.91 6.07 -14.88
CA ARG A 18 25.08 4.70 -14.34
C ARG A 18 23.88 4.22 -13.54
N PHE A 19 22.86 5.05 -13.34
CA PHE A 19 21.63 4.78 -12.57
C PHE A 19 20.50 5.65 -13.13
N THR A 20 19.29 5.18 -12.98
CA THR A 20 18.04 5.82 -13.40
C THR A 20 17.25 6.34 -12.19
N ARG A 21 16.19 7.12 -12.44
CA ARG A 21 15.24 7.52 -11.41
C ARG A 21 14.57 6.30 -10.76
N GLU A 22 14.25 5.28 -11.55
CA GLU A 22 13.65 4.02 -11.10
C GLU A 22 14.60 3.22 -10.20
N ASP A 23 15.89 3.15 -10.52
CA ASP A 23 16.90 2.50 -9.66
C ASP A 23 16.95 3.15 -8.28
N VAL A 24 16.82 4.48 -8.21
CA VAL A 24 16.79 5.23 -6.95
C VAL A 24 15.54 4.94 -6.15
N ILE A 25 14.37 4.89 -6.79
CA ILE A 25 13.10 4.56 -6.13
C ILE A 25 13.15 3.12 -5.59
N ASN A 26 13.59 2.16 -6.40
CA ASN A 26 13.70 0.77 -5.99
C ASN A 26 14.67 0.60 -4.81
N ALA A 27 15.80 1.26 -4.82
CA ALA A 27 16.75 1.25 -3.71
C ALA A 27 16.16 1.85 -2.41
N ALA A 28 15.33 2.89 -2.53
CA ALA A 28 14.63 3.48 -1.39
C ALA A 28 13.55 2.52 -0.83
N VAL A 29 12.77 1.87 -1.70
CA VAL A 29 11.77 0.84 -1.32
C VAL A 29 12.45 -0.31 -0.58
N GLU A 30 13.57 -0.85 -1.10
CA GLU A 30 14.30 -1.94 -0.45
C GLU A 30 14.87 -1.56 0.93
N LEU A 31 15.17 -0.27 1.18
CA LEU A 31 15.61 0.23 2.47
C LEU A 31 14.45 0.49 3.46
N GLY A 32 13.23 0.54 2.96
CA GLY A 32 12.01 0.89 3.68
C GLY A 32 11.63 2.36 3.52
N ILE A 33 10.40 2.61 3.01
CA ILE A 33 9.93 3.95 2.64
C ILE A 33 9.88 4.88 3.87
N ASP A 34 9.53 4.34 5.02
CA ASP A 34 9.43 5.05 6.31
C ASP A 34 10.79 5.51 6.86
N ARG A 35 11.89 4.80 6.56
CA ARG A 35 13.17 4.93 7.28
C ARG A 35 14.40 5.22 6.43
N PHE A 36 14.34 5.17 5.08
CA PHE A 36 15.51 5.47 4.28
C PHE A 36 16.02 6.90 4.47
N THR A 37 17.31 7.10 4.23
CA THR A 37 17.93 8.42 4.07
C THR A 37 18.51 8.54 2.66
N LEU A 38 18.61 9.75 2.10
CA LEU A 38 19.22 9.96 0.78
C LEU A 38 20.67 9.45 0.73
N GLY A 39 21.40 9.58 1.86
CA GLY A 39 22.75 9.03 1.98
C GLY A 39 22.79 7.50 1.91
N ALA A 40 21.85 6.81 2.59
CA ALA A 40 21.76 5.35 2.55
C ALA A 40 21.40 4.83 1.15
N VAL A 41 20.48 5.51 0.44
CA VAL A 41 20.12 5.17 -0.94
C VAL A 41 21.33 5.37 -1.86
N ALA A 42 22.03 6.50 -1.74
CA ALA A 42 23.26 6.77 -2.53
C ALA A 42 24.35 5.71 -2.28
N ALA A 43 24.58 5.35 -1.02
CA ALA A 43 25.54 4.30 -0.63
C ALA A 43 25.16 2.94 -1.22
N LYS A 44 23.87 2.56 -1.17
CA LYS A 44 23.37 1.30 -1.75
C LYS A 44 23.59 1.23 -3.26
N LEU A 45 23.46 2.36 -3.96
CA LEU A 45 23.69 2.47 -5.42
C LEU A 45 25.16 2.69 -5.81
N GLY A 46 26.05 2.90 -4.84
CA GLY A 46 27.47 3.20 -5.09
C GLY A 46 27.69 4.55 -5.77
N ILE A 47 26.84 5.55 -5.48
CA ILE A 47 26.91 6.89 -6.08
C ILE A 47 27.12 7.96 -5.02
N ALA A 48 27.58 9.14 -5.45
CA ALA A 48 27.70 10.29 -4.54
C ALA A 48 26.29 10.83 -4.18
N THR A 49 26.08 11.22 -2.92
CA THR A 49 24.82 11.82 -2.46
C THR A 49 24.44 13.07 -3.27
N SER A 50 25.42 13.84 -3.75
CA SER A 50 25.17 15.00 -4.64
C SER A 50 24.53 14.61 -5.98
N ALA A 51 24.71 13.37 -6.43
CA ALA A 51 24.07 12.88 -7.64
C ALA A 51 22.58 12.61 -7.44
N MET A 52 22.15 12.28 -6.21
CA MET A 52 20.73 12.11 -5.83
C MET A 52 19.94 13.40 -6.04
N TYR A 53 20.51 14.54 -5.61
CA TYR A 53 19.85 15.85 -5.71
C TYR A 53 19.59 16.33 -7.15
N ARG A 54 20.13 15.63 -8.15
CA ARG A 54 19.78 15.88 -9.57
C ARG A 54 18.47 15.23 -9.98
N LEU A 55 18.01 14.22 -9.23
CA LEU A 55 16.80 13.44 -9.51
C LEU A 55 15.68 13.74 -8.52
N PHE A 56 16.03 14.02 -7.27
CA PHE A 56 15.09 14.28 -6.18
C PHE A 56 15.61 15.42 -5.31
N ASP A 57 14.84 16.50 -5.21
CA ASP A 57 15.22 17.71 -4.48
C ASP A 57 15.23 17.49 -2.95
N SER A 58 14.49 16.49 -2.47
CA SER A 58 14.35 16.19 -1.04
C SER A 58 14.06 14.71 -0.80
N ARG A 59 14.13 14.29 0.48
CA ARG A 59 13.65 12.97 0.92
C ARG A 59 12.16 12.81 0.60
N ASP A 60 11.36 13.84 0.86
CA ASP A 60 9.91 13.80 0.66
C ASP A 60 9.54 13.64 -0.82
N ALA A 61 10.31 14.26 -1.75
CA ALA A 61 10.13 14.05 -3.17
C ALA A 61 10.42 12.58 -3.60
N LEU A 62 11.36 11.91 -2.92
CA LEU A 62 11.62 10.49 -3.16
C LEU A 62 10.55 9.60 -2.50
N VAL A 63 10.05 9.96 -1.31
CA VAL A 63 8.91 9.28 -0.68
C VAL A 63 7.68 9.36 -1.59
N ASP A 64 7.35 10.55 -2.08
CA ASP A 64 6.24 10.75 -3.01
C ASP A 64 6.36 9.89 -4.27
N ALA A 65 7.56 9.77 -4.82
CA ALA A 65 7.81 8.89 -5.96
C ALA A 65 7.66 7.40 -5.64
N CYS A 66 8.02 6.96 -4.42
CA CYS A 66 7.77 5.60 -3.95
C CYS A 66 6.26 5.32 -3.79
N LEU A 67 5.51 6.28 -3.24
CA LEU A 67 4.05 6.21 -3.11
C LEU A 67 3.39 6.14 -4.49
N ALA A 68 3.82 6.98 -5.43
CA ALA A 68 3.34 6.97 -6.80
C ALA A 68 3.60 5.63 -7.51
N GLN A 69 4.77 5.01 -7.29
CA GLN A 69 5.10 3.69 -7.84
C GLN A 69 4.20 2.60 -7.27
N ALA A 70 3.98 2.58 -5.96
CA ALA A 70 3.07 1.63 -5.30
C ALA A 70 1.63 1.80 -5.80
N ALA A 71 1.16 3.04 -5.90
CA ALA A 71 -0.18 3.36 -6.41
C ALA A 71 -0.35 2.98 -7.89
N ALA A 72 0.68 3.19 -8.73
CA ALA A 72 0.63 2.78 -10.13
C ALA A 72 0.48 1.26 -10.27
N GLU A 73 1.09 0.48 -9.38
CA GLU A 73 0.92 -0.97 -9.36
C GLU A 73 -0.50 -1.36 -8.96
N ILE A 74 -1.06 -0.74 -7.92
CA ILE A 74 -2.48 -0.93 -7.55
C ILE A 74 -3.38 -0.59 -8.74
N GLY A 75 -3.11 0.50 -9.45
CA GLY A 75 -3.87 0.93 -10.62
C GLY A 75 -3.84 -0.04 -11.80
N THR A 76 -2.89 -1.00 -11.84
CA THR A 76 -2.88 -2.07 -12.85
C THR A 76 -3.81 -3.23 -12.50
N ILE A 77 -4.30 -3.29 -11.26
CA ILE A 77 -5.24 -4.32 -10.83
C ILE A 77 -6.60 -3.98 -11.40
N MET A 78 -7.06 -4.82 -12.32
CA MET A 78 -8.42 -4.68 -12.86
C MET A 78 -9.43 -5.11 -11.81
N LEU A 79 -10.28 -4.19 -11.40
CA LEU A 79 -11.47 -4.54 -10.61
C LEU A 79 -12.51 -5.13 -11.55
N ASP A 80 -13.09 -6.24 -11.16
CA ASP A 80 -14.21 -6.85 -11.86
C ASP A 80 -15.50 -6.11 -11.43
N ASP A 81 -16.13 -5.42 -12.39
CA ASP A 81 -17.33 -4.61 -12.15
C ASP A 81 -18.56 -5.48 -11.76
N GLU A 82 -18.53 -6.76 -12.09
CA GLU A 82 -19.60 -7.71 -11.77
C GLU A 82 -19.39 -8.43 -10.42
N LEU A 83 -18.22 -8.21 -9.79
CA LEU A 83 -17.89 -8.88 -8.54
C LEU A 83 -18.86 -8.47 -7.43
N PRO A 84 -19.46 -9.42 -6.69
CA PRO A 84 -20.32 -9.09 -5.53
C PRO A 84 -19.55 -8.22 -4.53
N TRP A 85 -20.21 -7.22 -3.96
CA TRP A 85 -19.57 -6.26 -3.07
C TRP A 85 -18.78 -6.88 -1.88
N PRO A 86 -19.21 -8.03 -1.27
CA PRO A 86 -18.40 -8.65 -0.23
C PRO A 86 -17.05 -9.16 -0.76
N GLU A 87 -17.03 -9.69 -1.98
CA GLU A 87 -15.80 -10.15 -2.65
C GLU A 87 -14.91 -8.97 -3.04
N LEU A 88 -15.50 -7.85 -3.50
CA LEU A 88 -14.78 -6.62 -3.77
C LEU A 88 -14.05 -6.13 -2.51
N LEU A 89 -14.71 -6.13 -1.36
CA LEU A 89 -14.12 -5.69 -0.10
C LEU A 89 -13.03 -6.65 0.39
N ARG A 90 -13.17 -7.96 0.18
CA ARG A 90 -12.09 -8.93 0.44
C ARG A 90 -10.88 -8.68 -0.47
N ASN A 91 -11.12 -8.46 -1.75
CA ASN A 91 -10.06 -8.15 -2.70
C ASN A 91 -9.39 -6.81 -2.38
N TRP A 92 -10.13 -5.82 -1.90
CA TRP A 92 -9.58 -4.56 -1.41
C TRP A 92 -8.62 -4.79 -0.23
N ALA A 93 -9.03 -5.59 0.75
CA ALA A 93 -8.18 -5.95 1.89
C ALA A 93 -6.93 -6.70 1.44
N GLU A 94 -7.07 -7.67 0.55
CA GLU A 94 -5.95 -8.47 0.02
C GLU A 94 -4.96 -7.62 -0.78
N THR A 95 -5.46 -6.76 -1.65
CA THR A 95 -4.64 -5.82 -2.43
C THR A 95 -3.85 -4.89 -1.51
N THR A 96 -4.52 -4.31 -0.50
CA THR A 96 -3.88 -3.41 0.47
C THR A 96 -2.80 -4.14 1.28
N TRP A 97 -3.06 -5.38 1.71
CA TRP A 97 -2.08 -6.19 2.41
C TRP A 97 -0.85 -6.49 1.54
N ASN A 98 -1.07 -6.99 0.33
CA ASN A 98 -0.01 -7.41 -0.58
C ASN A 98 0.89 -6.24 -1.01
N ILE A 99 0.32 -5.05 -1.19
CA ILE A 99 1.12 -3.88 -1.53
C ILE A 99 1.99 -3.45 -0.34
N CYS A 100 1.51 -3.55 0.90
CA CYS A 100 2.31 -3.27 2.09
C CYS A 100 3.45 -4.29 2.28
N GLU A 101 3.21 -5.58 2.00
CA GLU A 101 4.27 -6.60 2.01
C GLU A 101 5.36 -6.31 0.95
N LYS A 102 4.95 -5.84 -0.22
CA LYS A 102 5.88 -5.55 -1.32
C LYS A 102 6.66 -4.25 -1.13
N TYR A 103 6.08 -3.28 -0.43
CA TYR A 103 6.67 -1.95 -0.22
C TYR A 103 6.92 -1.71 1.29
N PRO A 104 8.05 -2.18 1.86
CA PRO A 104 8.34 -2.07 3.28
C PRO A 104 8.24 -0.63 3.80
N GLY A 105 7.47 -0.42 4.86
CA GLY A 105 7.22 0.90 5.47
C GLY A 105 6.15 1.74 4.77
N LEU A 106 5.47 1.20 3.73
CA LEU A 106 4.36 1.87 3.06
C LEU A 106 3.19 2.13 4.02
N ASP A 107 2.85 1.14 4.83
CA ASP A 107 1.78 1.18 5.84
C ASP A 107 1.92 2.36 6.81
N ILE A 108 3.12 2.56 7.37
CA ILE A 108 3.42 3.70 8.25
C ILE A 108 3.42 5.01 7.45
N THR A 109 4.00 4.98 6.24
CA THR A 109 4.15 6.17 5.40
C THR A 109 2.79 6.73 4.97
N ILE A 110 1.80 5.89 4.67
CA ILE A 110 0.45 6.34 4.31
C ILE A 110 -0.17 7.22 5.41
N PHE A 111 -0.01 6.87 6.69
CA PHE A 111 -0.52 7.68 7.80
C PHE A 111 0.27 8.97 8.03
N GLN A 112 1.53 9.05 7.62
CA GLN A 112 2.38 10.22 7.81
C GLN A 112 2.27 11.25 6.68
N TYR A 113 1.95 10.81 5.47
CA TYR A 113 1.92 11.64 4.27
C TYR A 113 0.49 11.73 3.72
N THR A 114 -0.21 12.83 4.01
CA THR A 114 -1.59 13.06 3.55
C THR A 114 -1.75 13.08 2.03
N GLN A 115 -0.67 13.35 1.28
CA GLN A 115 -0.65 13.32 -0.18
C GLN A 115 -0.78 11.90 -0.76
N SER A 116 -0.54 10.85 0.05
CA SER A 116 -0.63 9.45 -0.39
C SER A 116 -2.01 9.11 -1.00
N PHE A 117 -3.07 9.67 -0.47
CA PHE A 117 -4.43 9.44 -0.97
C PHE A 117 -4.65 9.94 -2.39
N SER A 118 -3.94 10.98 -2.85
CA SER A 118 -4.07 11.49 -4.21
C SER A 118 -3.62 10.48 -5.28
N HIS A 119 -2.65 9.64 -4.95
CA HIS A 119 -2.10 8.65 -5.87
C HIS A 119 -3.07 7.47 -6.13
N VAL A 120 -3.94 7.14 -5.18
CA VAL A 120 -4.90 6.02 -5.31
C VAL A 120 -6.33 6.49 -5.63
N GLN A 121 -6.54 7.80 -5.84
CA GLN A 121 -7.88 8.38 -6.02
C GLN A 121 -8.69 7.69 -7.13
N GLY A 122 -8.09 7.46 -8.30
CA GLY A 122 -8.79 6.84 -9.44
C GLY A 122 -9.25 5.41 -9.14
N PHE A 123 -8.38 4.62 -8.51
CA PHE A 123 -8.69 3.25 -8.11
C PHE A 123 -9.82 3.22 -7.04
N THR A 124 -9.72 4.10 -6.04
CA THR A 124 -10.76 4.23 -5.01
C THR A 124 -12.10 4.66 -5.60
N GLN A 125 -12.11 5.63 -6.52
CA GLN A 125 -13.33 6.08 -7.20
C GLN A 125 -13.99 4.96 -8.01
N HIS A 126 -13.21 4.11 -8.68
CA HIS A 126 -13.72 2.96 -9.40
C HIS A 126 -14.37 1.95 -8.43
N ALA A 127 -13.68 1.55 -7.36
CA ALA A 127 -14.24 0.66 -6.35
C ALA A 127 -15.53 1.21 -5.72
N MET A 128 -15.57 2.52 -5.42
CA MET A 128 -16.78 3.19 -4.96
C MET A 128 -17.92 3.08 -5.99
N GLY A 129 -17.63 3.22 -7.27
CA GLY A 129 -18.61 3.07 -8.36
C GLY A 129 -19.28 1.70 -8.34
N ILE A 130 -18.48 0.64 -8.19
CA ILE A 130 -18.98 -0.75 -8.09
C ILE A 130 -19.88 -0.94 -6.85
N LEU A 131 -19.45 -0.43 -5.69
CA LEU A 131 -20.25 -0.50 -4.47
C LEU A 131 -21.58 0.27 -4.62
N MET A 132 -21.53 1.47 -5.19
CA MET A 132 -22.72 2.28 -5.42
C MET A 132 -23.72 1.61 -6.38
N ALA A 133 -23.25 0.95 -7.42
CA ALA A 133 -24.07 0.16 -8.33
C ALA A 133 -24.80 -1.00 -7.61
N GLN A 134 -24.24 -1.47 -6.50
CA GLN A 134 -24.81 -2.54 -5.67
C GLN A 134 -25.60 -2.02 -4.43
N GLY A 135 -25.96 -0.73 -4.45
CA GLY A 135 -26.91 -0.16 -3.49
C GLY A 135 -26.28 0.62 -2.33
N PHE A 136 -24.97 0.80 -2.28
CA PHE A 136 -24.35 1.70 -1.31
C PHE A 136 -24.59 3.16 -1.68
N THR A 137 -24.77 4.02 -0.71
CA THR A 137 -24.60 5.45 -0.90
C THR A 137 -23.11 5.79 -1.09
N ARG A 138 -22.83 6.97 -1.65
CA ARG A 138 -21.44 7.44 -1.81
C ARG A 138 -20.67 7.45 -0.48
N SER A 139 -21.32 7.88 0.60
CA SER A 139 -20.72 7.93 1.94
C SER A 139 -20.43 6.54 2.50
N GLU A 140 -21.37 5.61 2.34
CA GLU A 140 -21.19 4.22 2.78
C GLU A 140 -20.09 3.50 1.99
N ALA A 141 -20.02 3.73 0.69
CA ALA A 141 -18.97 3.15 -0.16
C ALA A 141 -17.57 3.67 0.27
N LEU A 142 -17.43 4.97 0.47
CA LEU A 142 -16.18 5.55 0.97
C LEU A 142 -15.83 4.99 2.35
N PHE A 143 -16.80 5.00 3.28
CA PHE A 143 -16.59 4.46 4.64
C PHE A 143 -16.15 3.00 4.64
N ALA A 144 -16.77 2.16 3.80
CA ALA A 144 -16.44 0.74 3.73
C ALA A 144 -14.99 0.50 3.27
N LEU A 145 -14.56 1.21 2.22
CA LEU A 145 -13.19 1.12 1.69
C LEU A 145 -12.16 1.66 2.69
N ASP A 146 -12.44 2.80 3.31
CA ASP A 146 -11.62 3.45 4.31
C ASP A 146 -11.45 2.56 5.55
N PHE A 147 -12.55 2.08 6.11
CA PHE A 147 -12.54 1.23 7.31
C PHE A 147 -11.77 -0.09 7.11
N ILE A 148 -11.92 -0.72 5.94
CA ILE A 148 -11.13 -1.92 5.61
C ILE A 148 -9.66 -1.53 5.40
N GLY A 149 -9.38 -0.46 4.68
CA GLY A 149 -8.02 0.05 4.46
C GLY A 149 -7.30 0.29 5.78
N ASP A 150 -7.87 1.06 6.68
CA ASP A 150 -7.33 1.34 8.01
C ASP A 150 -7.13 0.07 8.84
N THR A 151 -8.09 -0.86 8.79
CA THR A 151 -8.00 -2.16 9.49
C THR A 151 -6.82 -2.98 8.99
N VAL A 152 -6.59 -3.01 7.67
CA VAL A 152 -5.46 -3.71 7.05
C VAL A 152 -4.15 -3.05 7.45
N LEU A 153 -4.03 -1.74 7.26
CA LEU A 153 -2.80 -0.97 7.55
C LEU A 153 -2.39 -1.11 9.02
N ALA A 154 -3.33 -0.90 9.95
CA ALA A 154 -3.07 -1.02 11.38
C ALA A 154 -2.67 -2.46 11.76
N THR A 155 -3.32 -3.47 11.18
CA THR A 155 -2.97 -4.87 11.43
C THR A 155 -1.60 -5.20 10.86
N HIS A 156 -1.27 -4.71 9.64
CA HIS A 156 0.01 -4.93 8.99
C HIS A 156 1.16 -4.30 9.80
N ILE A 157 1.00 -3.06 10.29
CA ILE A 157 1.99 -2.40 11.18
C ILE A 157 2.24 -3.27 12.41
N GLY A 158 1.19 -3.73 13.11
CA GLY A 158 1.31 -4.57 14.29
C GLY A 158 2.01 -5.90 14.01
N MET A 159 1.62 -6.57 12.93
CA MET A 159 2.22 -7.86 12.54
C MET A 159 3.68 -7.69 12.08
N SER A 160 4.01 -6.62 11.37
CA SER A 160 5.38 -6.30 10.97
C SER A 160 6.27 -6.04 12.18
N ALA A 161 5.80 -5.25 13.15
CA ALA A 161 6.53 -5.01 14.41
C ALA A 161 6.83 -6.32 15.15
N MET A 162 5.88 -7.26 15.19
CA MET A 162 6.05 -8.58 15.82
C MET A 162 7.06 -9.45 15.07
N ARG A 163 7.07 -9.42 13.73
CA ARG A 163 8.01 -10.19 12.89
C ARG A 163 9.47 -9.75 13.09
N TYR A 164 9.70 -8.48 13.38
CA TYR A 164 11.03 -7.95 13.67
C TYR A 164 11.51 -8.19 15.12
N SER A 165 10.64 -8.69 16.00
CA SER A 165 11.00 -9.07 17.37
C SER A 165 10.87 -10.59 17.52
N PRO A 166 11.98 -11.35 17.59
CA PRO A 166 11.93 -12.80 17.81
C PRO A 166 11.15 -13.20 19.06
N GLU A 167 11.22 -12.37 20.12
CA GLU A 167 10.49 -12.57 21.37
C GLU A 167 9.03 -12.12 21.28
N GLY A 168 8.73 -11.14 20.40
CA GLY A 168 7.41 -10.55 20.27
C GLY A 168 6.35 -11.56 19.84
N MET A 169 6.65 -12.41 18.88
CA MET A 169 5.72 -13.47 18.43
C MET A 169 5.45 -14.50 19.50
N ASP A 170 6.45 -14.86 20.31
CA ASP A 170 6.28 -15.83 21.41
C ASP A 170 5.47 -15.23 22.56
N ILE A 171 5.65 -13.94 22.86
CA ILE A 171 4.84 -13.21 23.84
C ILE A 171 3.39 -13.18 23.39
N VAL A 172 3.13 -12.78 22.14
CA VAL A 172 1.76 -12.70 21.59
C VAL A 172 1.11 -14.08 21.59
N ARG A 173 1.82 -15.12 21.14
CA ARG A 173 1.28 -16.49 21.13
C ARG A 173 0.92 -16.94 22.55
N ARG A 174 1.79 -16.74 23.54
CA ARG A 174 1.51 -17.09 24.94
C ARG A 174 0.31 -16.31 25.46
N THR A 175 0.31 -14.99 25.29
CA THR A 175 -0.78 -14.11 25.76
C THR A 175 -2.13 -14.49 25.12
N ILE A 176 -2.15 -14.73 23.82
CA ILE A 176 -3.39 -15.18 23.14
C ILE A 176 -3.81 -16.55 23.68
N THR A 177 -2.86 -17.48 23.88
CA THR A 177 -3.16 -18.79 24.43
C THR A 177 -3.71 -18.69 25.85
N GLU A 178 -3.14 -17.83 26.70
CA GLU A 178 -3.60 -17.62 28.08
C GLU A 178 -4.98 -16.94 28.13
N LEU A 179 -5.23 -15.96 27.27
CA LEU A 179 -6.50 -15.24 27.20
C LEU A 179 -7.63 -16.08 26.56
N SER A 180 -7.25 -17.09 25.80
CA SER A 180 -8.19 -17.83 24.95
C SER A 180 -8.29 -19.31 25.29
N ALA A 181 -7.84 -19.73 26.48
CA ALA A 181 -7.59 -21.12 26.87
C ALA A 181 -8.69 -22.14 26.56
N GLU A 182 -9.94 -21.71 26.24
CA GLU A 182 -11.02 -22.62 25.89
C GLU A 182 -11.73 -22.28 24.54
N THR A 183 -11.57 -21.07 23.99
CA THR A 183 -12.44 -20.61 22.88
C THR A 183 -11.73 -20.20 21.60
N LEU A 184 -10.49 -19.75 21.65
CA LEU A 184 -9.80 -19.24 20.44
C LEU A 184 -8.89 -20.30 19.78
N LEU A 185 -8.37 -21.26 20.52
CA LEU A 185 -7.58 -22.37 19.97
C LEU A 185 -8.44 -23.40 19.23
N ASP A 186 -9.72 -23.54 19.57
CA ASP A 186 -10.66 -24.36 18.81
C ASP A 186 -11.07 -23.68 17.48
N ASN A 187 -10.86 -22.38 17.35
CA ASN A 187 -11.15 -21.61 16.14
C ASN A 187 -9.85 -21.24 15.43
N LYS A 188 -9.11 -22.27 15.00
CA LYS A 188 -7.87 -22.13 14.18
C LYS A 188 -8.07 -21.27 12.93
N ASP A 189 -9.34 -21.05 12.53
CA ASP A 189 -9.75 -20.30 11.35
C ASP A 189 -9.71 -18.76 11.57
N ARG A 190 -9.55 -18.27 12.81
CA ARG A 190 -9.56 -16.83 13.10
C ARG A 190 -8.19 -16.19 13.23
N TRP A 191 -7.17 -16.95 13.68
CA TRP A 191 -5.82 -16.45 13.87
C TRP A 191 -4.87 -17.01 12.80
N ASN A 192 -4.32 -16.11 12.00
CA ASN A 192 -3.26 -16.44 11.03
C ASN A 192 -1.90 -15.94 11.59
N PRO A 193 -0.87 -16.78 11.73
CA PRO A 193 0.43 -16.35 12.23
C PRO A 193 1.09 -15.22 11.41
N GLN A 194 0.71 -15.07 10.15
CA GLN A 194 1.26 -14.03 9.26
C GLN A 194 0.43 -12.73 9.27
N ARG A 195 -0.90 -12.85 9.45
CA ARG A 195 -1.85 -11.75 9.27
C ARG A 195 -2.68 -11.44 10.54
N GLY A 196 -2.42 -12.14 11.65
CA GLY A 196 -3.21 -11.98 12.87
C GLY A 196 -4.70 -12.31 12.67
N PHE A 197 -5.57 -11.46 13.18
CA PHE A 197 -7.03 -11.57 13.02
C PHE A 197 -7.58 -10.84 11.78
N LEU A 198 -6.77 -10.48 10.79
CA LEU A 198 -7.21 -9.63 9.69
C LEU A 198 -8.44 -10.19 8.99
N ASP A 199 -8.40 -11.45 8.58
CA ASP A 199 -9.49 -12.06 7.81
C ASP A 199 -10.79 -12.08 8.61
N ALA A 200 -10.72 -12.37 9.91
CA ALA A 200 -11.89 -12.32 10.81
C ALA A 200 -12.43 -10.90 11.00
N LYS A 201 -11.56 -9.88 11.05
CA LYS A 201 -11.96 -8.46 11.10
C LYS A 201 -12.69 -8.04 9.82
N VAL A 202 -12.16 -8.41 8.66
CA VAL A 202 -12.77 -8.10 7.35
C VAL A 202 -14.16 -8.75 7.27
N GLU A 203 -14.31 -10.02 7.65
CA GLU A 203 -15.61 -10.69 7.65
C GLU A 203 -16.59 -10.04 8.63
N PHE A 204 -16.13 -9.59 9.79
CA PHE A 204 -16.97 -8.85 10.74
C PHE A 204 -17.47 -7.52 10.17
N ILE A 205 -16.61 -6.77 9.48
CA ILE A 205 -16.98 -5.52 8.80
C ILE A 205 -18.03 -5.81 7.71
N ILE A 206 -17.79 -6.81 6.88
CA ILE A 206 -18.72 -7.22 5.80
C ILE A 206 -20.10 -7.61 6.39
N ALA A 207 -20.11 -8.37 7.50
CA ALA A 207 -21.37 -8.74 8.16
C ALA A 207 -22.13 -7.51 8.69
N GLY A 208 -21.42 -6.54 9.29
CA GLY A 208 -22.00 -5.28 9.75
C GLY A 208 -22.60 -4.44 8.61
N LEU A 209 -21.87 -4.30 7.50
CA LEU A 209 -22.36 -3.59 6.31
C LEU A 209 -23.59 -4.28 5.70
N ARG A 210 -23.62 -5.61 5.66
CA ARG A 210 -24.78 -6.38 5.19
C ARG A 210 -26.02 -6.12 6.03
N GLN A 211 -25.87 -6.06 7.34
CA GLN A 211 -26.98 -5.75 8.26
C GLN A 211 -27.51 -4.33 8.02
N GLN A 212 -26.64 -3.34 7.89
CA GLN A 212 -27.01 -1.93 7.63
C GLN A 212 -27.77 -1.78 6.30
N LEU A 213 -27.30 -2.41 5.23
CA LEU A 213 -27.95 -2.38 3.92
C LEU A 213 -29.34 -3.06 3.98
N GLY A 214 -29.46 -4.17 4.72
CA GLY A 214 -30.73 -4.89 4.90
C GLY A 214 -31.77 -4.06 5.67
N GLN A 215 -31.39 -3.40 6.75
CA GLN A 215 -32.26 -2.53 7.54
C GLN A 215 -32.81 -1.36 6.70
N ARG A 216 -31.95 -0.72 5.90
CA ARG A 216 -32.38 0.38 5.03
C ARG A 216 -33.39 -0.07 3.96
N ALA A 217 -33.33 -1.30 3.50
CA ALA A 217 -34.28 -1.83 2.53
C ALA A 217 -35.67 -2.00 3.17
N THR A 218 -35.74 -2.39 4.44
CA THR A 218 -37.00 -2.53 5.21
C THR A 218 -37.59 -1.19 5.60
N ASP A 219 -36.81 -0.17 5.89
CA ASP A 219 -37.31 1.17 6.28
C ASP A 219 -37.92 1.96 5.11
N LYS A 220 -37.70 1.53 3.88
CA LYS A 220 -38.24 2.14 2.65
C LYS A 220 -39.54 1.50 2.14
N THR A 221 -40.01 0.43 2.78
CA THR A 221 -41.21 -0.32 2.43
C THR A 221 -42.32 0.01 3.40
#